data_993076b377801a6389d9cf639f00d8e5
#
_entry.id   993076b377801a6389d9cf639f00d8e5
#
_cell.length_a   1.000
_cell.length_b   1.000
_cell.length_c   1.000
_cell.angle_alpha   90.00
_cell.angle_beta   90.00
_cell.angle_gamma   90.00
#
_symmetry.space_group_name_H-M   'P 1'
#
loop_
_entity.id
_entity.type
_entity.pdbx_description
1 polymer ?
#
loop_
_entity_poly.entity_id
_entity_poly.type
_entity_poly.pdbx_seq_one_letter_code
_entity_poly.pdbx_strand_id
1 'polypeptide(L)'
;MKEIVCSGALFYSLTTKRFLFLHRNNGKQNNLWGLVGGTNEGKETPWEGLQREIQEELGELPKIKKTMPLETFVSTDSKFLFHTYLCVINEEFIPKLNAEHDGYAWVSFGKWPKPLHHGLRNTLQSKVSLNKLETVFQVIDLLDKN
;
A
#
# COMPACT_ATOMS: atom_id res chain seq x y z
N MET A 1 11.17 8.76 -23.68
CA MET A 1 9.84 8.60 -23.11
C MET A 1 9.92 8.49 -21.60
N LYS A 2 9.02 9.13 -20.93
CA LYS A 2 9.06 9.17 -19.47
C LYS A 2 8.55 7.89 -18.84
N GLU A 3 9.25 7.45 -17.81
CA GLU A 3 8.77 6.40 -16.93
C GLU A 3 7.61 6.94 -16.09
N ILE A 4 6.64 6.08 -15.80
CA ILE A 4 5.62 6.36 -14.83
C ILE A 4 5.99 5.62 -13.54
N VAL A 5 6.20 6.38 -12.47
CA VAL A 5 6.57 5.81 -11.18
C VAL A 5 5.41 6.03 -10.21
N CYS A 6 4.91 4.92 -9.66
CA CYS A 6 3.84 4.94 -8.67
C CYS A 6 4.34 4.30 -7.37
N SER A 7 3.74 4.69 -6.26
CA SER A 7 4.07 4.11 -4.97
C SER A 7 2.80 3.85 -4.20
N GLY A 8 2.79 2.77 -3.41
CA GLY A 8 1.66 2.42 -2.57
C GLY A 8 2.12 2.03 -1.17
N ALA A 9 1.31 2.40 -0.18
CA ALA A 9 1.55 2.09 1.21
C ALA A 9 0.59 1.00 1.68
N LEU A 10 1.14 -0.13 2.08
CA LEU A 10 0.39 -1.19 2.76
C LEU A 10 0.53 -0.94 4.26
N PHE A 11 -0.49 -0.34 4.86
CA PHE A 11 -0.48 -0.07 6.31
C PHE A 11 -0.79 -1.36 7.07
N TYR A 12 0.00 -1.62 8.09
CA TYR A 12 -0.15 -2.79 8.97
C TYR A 12 -0.26 -2.32 10.41
N SER A 13 -1.35 -2.70 11.07
CA SER A 13 -1.61 -2.36 12.47
C SER A 13 -1.06 -3.44 13.40
N LEU A 14 -0.19 -3.04 14.33
CA LEU A 14 0.38 -3.97 15.30
C LEU A 14 -0.66 -4.52 16.28
N THR A 15 -1.63 -3.72 16.66
CA THR A 15 -2.64 -4.14 17.66
C THR A 15 -3.62 -5.15 17.10
N THR A 16 -4.04 -5.00 15.85
CA THR A 16 -5.06 -5.87 15.25
C THR A 16 -4.50 -6.89 14.28
N LYS A 17 -3.25 -6.73 13.84
CA LYS A 17 -2.61 -7.60 12.85
C LYS A 17 -3.35 -7.56 11.50
N ARG A 18 -3.91 -6.40 11.16
CA ARG A 18 -4.69 -6.23 9.93
C ARG A 18 -4.08 -5.17 9.03
N PHE A 19 -4.40 -5.27 7.74
CA PHE A 19 -3.87 -4.43 6.67
C PHE A 19 -4.96 -3.56 6.07
N LEU A 20 -4.63 -2.33 5.69
CA LEU A 20 -5.58 -1.37 5.14
C LEU A 20 -5.64 -1.41 3.61
N PHE A 21 -6.87 -1.47 3.09
CA PHE A 21 -7.14 -1.32 1.66
C PHE A 21 -8.20 -0.25 1.45
N LEU A 22 -8.08 0.47 0.34
CA LEU A 22 -9.05 1.49 -0.05
C LEU A 22 -9.80 1.02 -1.30
N HIS A 23 -11.10 1.29 -1.34
CA HIS A 23 -11.92 0.95 -2.50
C HIS A 23 -11.98 2.15 -3.43
N ARG A 24 -11.57 1.95 -4.68
CA ARG A 24 -11.52 3.02 -5.67
C ARG A 24 -12.87 3.18 -6.34
N ASN A 25 -13.25 4.44 -6.51
CA ASN A 25 -14.51 4.83 -7.14
C ASN A 25 -14.22 5.93 -8.15
N ASN A 26 -13.25 5.70 -9.04
CA ASN A 26 -12.77 6.73 -9.94
C ASN A 26 -12.29 6.16 -11.27
N GLY A 27 -12.92 6.58 -12.36
CA GLY A 27 -12.45 6.36 -13.73
C GLY A 27 -12.25 4.90 -14.11
N LYS A 28 -11.12 4.63 -14.76
CA LYS A 28 -10.79 3.31 -15.30
C LYS A 28 -10.51 2.26 -14.25
N GLN A 29 -10.23 2.70 -13.02
CA GLN A 29 -9.93 1.80 -11.91
C GLN A 29 -11.08 1.70 -10.93
N ASN A 30 -12.27 1.98 -11.42
CA ASN A 30 -13.48 1.91 -10.61
C ASN A 30 -13.73 0.48 -10.11
N ASN A 31 -14.22 0.38 -8.87
CA ASN A 31 -14.57 -0.88 -8.23
C ASN A 31 -13.36 -1.82 -8.02
N LEU A 32 -12.17 -1.23 -7.77
CA LEU A 32 -10.97 -2.00 -7.43
C LEU A 32 -10.48 -1.62 -6.05
N TRP A 33 -9.96 -2.60 -5.32
CA TRP A 33 -9.33 -2.38 -4.03
C TRP A 33 -7.84 -2.17 -4.23
N GLY A 34 -7.31 -1.14 -3.60
CA GLY A 34 -5.91 -0.79 -3.74
C GLY A 34 -5.31 -0.29 -2.44
N LEU A 35 -4.05 0.10 -2.53
CA LEU A 35 -3.34 0.70 -1.41
C LEU A 35 -3.51 2.22 -1.43
N VAL A 36 -3.14 2.85 -0.32
CA VAL A 36 -2.97 4.30 -0.29
C VAL A 36 -1.75 4.62 -1.16
N GLY A 37 -1.89 5.52 -2.13
CA GLY A 37 -0.75 5.88 -2.97
C GLY A 37 -1.17 6.49 -4.29
N GLY A 38 -0.19 6.69 -5.15
CA GLY A 38 -0.42 7.29 -6.45
C GLY A 38 0.85 7.50 -7.25
N THR A 39 0.77 8.37 -8.23
CA THR A 39 1.84 8.63 -9.18
C THR A 39 2.79 9.72 -8.67
N ASN A 40 4.10 9.48 -8.82
CA ASN A 40 5.11 10.50 -8.50
C ASN A 40 4.95 11.72 -9.40
N GLU A 41 5.28 12.86 -8.86
CA GLU A 41 5.31 14.14 -9.58
C GLU A 41 6.72 14.70 -9.60
N GLY A 42 7.10 15.28 -10.75
CA GLY A 42 8.39 15.96 -10.88
C GLY A 42 9.57 15.10 -10.50
N LYS A 43 10.38 15.61 -9.58
CA LYS A 43 11.63 14.97 -9.15
C LYS A 43 11.52 14.27 -7.80
N GLU A 44 10.30 13.95 -7.37
CA GLU A 44 10.12 13.25 -6.10
C GLU A 44 10.80 11.88 -6.13
N THR A 45 11.38 11.48 -5.00
CA THR A 45 11.74 10.08 -4.79
C THR A 45 10.45 9.28 -4.59
N PRO A 46 10.47 7.95 -4.76
CA PRO A 46 9.27 7.15 -4.51
C PRO A 46 8.65 7.37 -3.13
N TRP A 47 9.48 7.48 -2.10
CA TRP A 47 8.98 7.71 -0.73
C TRP A 47 8.39 9.11 -0.57
N GLU A 48 9.02 10.13 -1.14
CA GLU A 48 8.48 11.50 -1.09
C GLU A 48 7.12 11.59 -1.77
N GLY A 49 6.99 10.97 -2.95
CA GLY A 49 5.72 10.94 -3.66
C GLY A 49 4.65 10.20 -2.87
N LEU A 50 5.04 9.11 -2.22
CA LEU A 50 4.11 8.35 -1.40
C LEU A 50 3.63 9.15 -0.18
N GLN A 51 4.54 9.86 0.51
CA GLN A 51 4.15 10.70 1.64
C GLN A 51 3.14 11.77 1.21
N ARG A 52 3.36 12.39 0.07
CA ARG A 52 2.44 13.38 -0.46
C ARG A 52 1.07 12.75 -0.75
N GLU A 53 1.05 11.58 -1.39
CA GLU A 53 -0.20 10.89 -1.72
C GLU A 53 -0.95 10.44 -0.45
N ILE A 54 -0.23 9.98 0.56
CA ILE A 54 -0.86 9.61 1.84
C ILE A 54 -1.60 10.81 2.42
N GLN A 55 -0.95 11.97 2.41
CA GLN A 55 -1.55 13.18 2.95
C GLN A 55 -2.75 13.64 2.14
N GLU A 56 -2.66 13.54 0.81
CA GLU A 56 -3.77 13.90 -0.07
C GLU A 56 -4.97 12.96 0.09
N GLU A 57 -4.71 11.66 0.21
CA GLU A 57 -5.77 10.66 0.24
C GLU A 57 -6.37 10.44 1.63
N LEU A 58 -5.60 10.63 2.68
CA LEU A 58 -6.05 10.41 4.05
C LEU A 58 -6.26 11.69 4.85
N GLY A 59 -5.89 12.85 4.27
CA GLY A 59 -6.02 14.13 4.95
C GLY A 59 -4.92 14.42 5.96
N GLU A 60 -4.18 13.42 6.37
CA GLU A 60 -3.06 13.56 7.31
C GLU A 60 -2.10 12.41 7.12
N LEU A 61 -0.87 12.57 7.61
CA LEU A 61 0.12 11.50 7.60
C LEU A 61 0.03 10.77 8.95
N PRO A 62 -0.41 9.50 8.97
CA PRO A 62 -0.44 8.73 10.22
C PRO A 62 0.96 8.60 10.80
N LYS A 63 1.05 8.40 12.12
CA LYS A 63 2.34 8.17 12.76
C LYS A 63 2.84 6.77 12.39
N ILE A 64 3.80 6.74 11.48
CA ILE A 64 4.38 5.49 11.00
C ILE A 64 5.56 5.13 11.88
N LYS A 65 5.49 3.95 12.50
CA LYS A 65 6.53 3.46 13.39
C LYS A 65 7.72 2.90 12.60
N LYS A 66 7.45 2.28 11.46
CA LYS A 66 8.48 1.65 10.64
C LYS A 66 8.02 1.60 9.19
N THR A 67 8.93 1.87 8.27
CA THR A 67 8.65 1.79 6.84
C THR A 67 9.68 0.88 6.20
N MET A 68 9.20 -0.07 5.37
CA MET A 68 10.08 -0.99 4.66
C MET A 68 9.66 -1.11 3.21
N PRO A 69 10.62 -0.99 2.27
CA PRO A 69 10.34 -1.36 0.88
C PRO A 69 9.99 -2.84 0.83
N LEU A 70 8.85 -3.17 0.22
CA LEU A 70 8.39 -4.54 0.14
C LEU A 70 8.67 -5.15 -1.23
N GLU A 71 8.31 -4.45 -2.27
CA GLU A 71 8.46 -4.95 -3.63
C GLU A 71 8.41 -3.81 -4.64
N THR A 72 9.08 -4.01 -5.78
CA THR A 72 8.96 -3.12 -6.93
C THR A 72 8.50 -3.94 -8.12
N PHE A 73 7.35 -3.58 -8.68
CA PHE A 73 6.86 -4.16 -9.92
C PHE A 73 7.38 -3.30 -11.08
N VAL A 74 7.91 -3.96 -12.10
CA VAL A 74 8.39 -3.29 -13.31
C VAL A 74 7.66 -3.90 -14.49
N SER A 75 7.03 -3.07 -15.32
CA SER A 75 6.35 -3.55 -16.53
C SER A 75 7.35 -4.10 -17.53
N THR A 76 6.86 -4.91 -18.47
CA THR A 76 7.73 -5.55 -19.47
C THR A 76 8.49 -4.55 -20.34
N ASP A 77 7.89 -3.37 -20.58
CA ASP A 77 8.55 -2.30 -21.35
C ASP A 77 9.41 -1.38 -20.48
N SER A 78 9.49 -1.65 -19.17
CA SER A 78 10.25 -0.87 -18.19
C SER A 78 9.78 0.59 -18.05
N LYS A 79 8.58 0.91 -18.52
CA LYS A 79 8.05 2.28 -18.48
C LYS A 79 7.15 2.55 -17.29
N PHE A 80 6.71 1.50 -16.59
CA PHE A 80 5.88 1.61 -15.41
C PHE A 80 6.54 0.88 -14.25
N LEU A 81 6.76 1.61 -13.16
CA LEU A 81 7.29 1.06 -11.91
C LEU A 81 6.29 1.31 -10.79
N PHE A 82 6.05 0.29 -9.98
CA PHE A 82 5.17 0.41 -8.83
C PHE A 82 5.92 -0.08 -7.59
N HIS A 83 6.20 0.85 -6.68
CA HIS A 83 6.90 0.55 -5.42
C HIS A 83 5.89 0.35 -4.30
N THR A 84 5.93 -0.79 -3.65
CA THR A 84 5.08 -1.08 -2.49
C THR A 84 5.92 -1.01 -1.22
N TYR A 85 5.44 -0.21 -0.25
CA TYR A 85 6.07 -0.08 1.06
C TYR A 85 5.15 -0.66 2.12
N LEU A 86 5.72 -1.39 3.06
CA LEU A 86 5.01 -1.80 4.26
C LEU A 86 5.18 -0.69 5.31
N CYS A 87 4.07 -0.12 5.74
CA CYS A 87 4.07 0.98 6.71
C CYS A 87 3.45 0.49 8.01
N VAL A 88 4.28 0.28 9.02
CA VAL A 88 3.85 -0.27 10.30
C VAL A 88 3.38 0.84 11.22
N ILE A 89 2.16 0.71 11.73
CA ILE A 89 1.57 1.65 12.69
C ILE A 89 1.12 0.89 13.93
N ASN A 90 0.90 1.59 15.04
CA ASN A 90 0.48 0.95 16.27
C ASN A 90 -0.97 0.47 16.22
N GLU A 91 -1.87 1.33 15.78
CA GLU A 91 -3.32 1.06 15.82
C GLU A 91 -3.98 1.41 14.49
N GLU A 92 -5.10 0.75 14.22
CA GLU A 92 -5.94 1.11 13.07
C GLU A 92 -6.44 2.55 13.25
N PHE A 93 -6.67 3.20 12.13
CA PHE A 93 -7.28 4.53 12.11
C PHE A 93 -8.43 4.51 11.12
N ILE A 94 -9.29 5.52 11.21
CA ILE A 94 -10.38 5.71 10.27
C ILE A 94 -9.88 6.68 9.20
N PRO A 95 -9.64 6.19 7.97
CA PRO A 95 -9.12 7.08 6.92
C PRO A 95 -10.17 8.11 6.51
N LYS A 96 -9.70 9.32 6.25
CA LYS A 96 -10.53 10.40 5.77
C LYS A 96 -10.50 10.36 4.24
N LEU A 97 -11.45 9.66 3.64
CA LEU A 97 -11.41 9.39 2.22
C LEU A 97 -11.66 10.66 1.40
N ASN A 98 -10.97 10.77 0.26
CA ASN A 98 -11.21 11.83 -0.71
C ASN A 98 -12.20 11.34 -1.79
N ALA A 99 -12.42 12.15 -2.83
CA ALA A 99 -13.40 11.85 -3.88
C ALA A 99 -13.06 10.61 -4.72
N GLU A 100 -11.81 10.14 -4.67
CA GLU A 100 -11.36 8.99 -5.46
C GLU A 100 -11.70 7.65 -4.82
N HIS A 101 -12.05 7.64 -3.54
CA HIS A 101 -12.31 6.42 -2.77
C HIS A 101 -13.63 6.52 -2.04
N ASP A 102 -14.40 5.44 -2.05
CA ASP A 102 -15.70 5.39 -1.39
C ASP A 102 -15.78 4.36 -0.28
N GLY A 103 -14.68 3.70 0.05
CA GLY A 103 -14.67 2.72 1.12
C GLY A 103 -13.27 2.32 1.53
N TYR A 104 -13.18 1.67 2.67
CA TYR A 104 -11.94 1.11 3.16
C TYR A 104 -12.21 -0.17 3.94
N ALA A 105 -11.17 -0.98 4.09
CA ALA A 105 -11.26 -2.20 4.90
C ALA A 105 -9.91 -2.50 5.54
N TRP A 106 -9.96 -2.92 6.80
CA TRP A 106 -8.83 -3.52 7.50
C TRP A 106 -9.04 -5.02 7.47
N VAL A 107 -8.09 -5.75 6.88
CA VAL A 107 -8.26 -7.20 6.66
C VAL A 107 -7.05 -7.97 7.19
N SER A 108 -7.30 -9.19 7.64
CA SER A 108 -6.26 -10.09 8.10
C SER A 108 -5.45 -10.63 6.91
N PHE A 109 -4.23 -11.07 7.19
CA PHE A 109 -3.35 -11.65 6.18
C PHE A 109 -4.06 -12.72 5.37
N GLY A 110 -3.95 -12.63 4.06
CA GLY A 110 -4.57 -13.59 3.15
C GLY A 110 -6.05 -13.34 2.86
N LYS A 111 -6.71 -12.51 3.64
CA LYS A 111 -8.13 -12.17 3.45
C LYS A 111 -8.30 -10.93 2.58
N TRP A 112 -7.51 -10.85 1.52
CA TRP A 112 -7.47 -9.67 0.67
C TRP A 112 -8.82 -9.40 0.01
N PRO A 113 -9.24 -8.12 -0.07
CA PRO A 113 -10.50 -7.79 -0.73
C PRO A 113 -10.41 -8.04 -2.24
N LYS A 114 -11.55 -8.22 -2.88
CA LYS A 114 -11.63 -8.51 -4.32
C LYS A 114 -12.60 -7.56 -4.99
N PRO A 115 -12.31 -7.12 -6.21
CA PRO A 115 -11.08 -7.37 -6.99
C PRO A 115 -9.95 -6.43 -6.58
N LEU A 116 -8.72 -6.93 -6.65
CA LEU A 116 -7.54 -6.14 -6.35
C LEU A 116 -7.07 -5.36 -7.58
N HIS A 117 -6.51 -4.19 -7.32
CA HIS A 117 -5.82 -3.39 -8.33
C HIS A 117 -4.73 -4.23 -9.00
N HIS A 118 -4.56 -4.05 -10.32
CA HIS A 118 -3.63 -4.88 -11.10
C HIS A 118 -2.21 -4.88 -10.56
N GLY A 119 -1.70 -3.73 -10.11
CA GLY A 119 -0.34 -3.64 -9.56
C GLY A 119 -0.15 -4.42 -8.27
N LEU A 120 -1.23 -4.76 -7.57
CA LEU A 120 -1.17 -5.51 -6.32
C LEU A 120 -1.35 -7.00 -6.49
N ARG A 121 -1.96 -7.44 -7.59
CA ARG A 121 -2.26 -8.86 -7.77
C ARG A 121 -1.04 -9.75 -7.63
N ASN A 122 0.05 -9.36 -8.28
CA ASN A 122 1.27 -10.15 -8.23
C ASN A 122 1.86 -10.18 -6.83
N THR A 123 1.84 -9.04 -6.13
CA THR A 123 2.40 -8.95 -4.78
C THR A 123 1.61 -9.78 -3.78
N LEU A 124 0.28 -9.75 -3.86
CA LEU A 124 -0.58 -10.36 -2.84
C LEU A 124 -1.14 -11.72 -3.21
N GLN A 125 -0.97 -12.15 -4.45
CA GLN A 125 -1.44 -13.46 -4.92
C GLN A 125 -0.32 -14.40 -5.29
N SER A 126 0.90 -13.90 -5.45
CA SER A 126 2.06 -14.74 -5.69
C SER A 126 2.50 -15.43 -4.40
N LYS A 127 2.69 -16.75 -4.48
CA LYS A 127 3.12 -17.51 -3.30
C LYS A 127 4.47 -17.03 -2.77
N VAL A 128 5.38 -16.67 -3.66
CA VAL A 128 6.71 -16.16 -3.26
C VAL A 128 6.59 -14.84 -2.53
N SER A 129 5.80 -13.90 -3.07
CA SER A 129 5.61 -12.59 -2.44
C SER A 129 4.88 -12.70 -1.11
N LEU A 130 3.89 -13.60 -1.02
CA LEU A 130 3.16 -13.83 0.23
C LEU A 130 4.06 -14.43 1.31
N ASN A 131 4.94 -15.35 0.94
CA ASN A 131 5.90 -15.92 1.90
C ASN A 131 6.86 -14.84 2.42
N LYS A 132 7.32 -13.96 1.53
CA LYS A 132 8.18 -12.85 1.91
C LYS A 132 7.46 -11.91 2.88
N LEU A 133 6.23 -11.53 2.54
CA LEU A 133 5.44 -10.64 3.39
C LEU A 133 5.18 -11.27 4.76
N GLU A 134 4.80 -12.54 4.78
CA GLU A 134 4.55 -13.25 6.02
C GLU A 134 5.79 -13.27 6.91
N THR A 135 6.96 -13.55 6.33
CA THR A 135 8.22 -13.54 7.08
C THR A 135 8.51 -12.16 7.64
N VAL A 136 8.30 -11.11 6.84
CA VAL A 136 8.58 -9.73 7.25
C VAL A 136 7.72 -9.34 8.45
N PHE A 137 6.40 -9.58 8.39
CA PHE A 137 5.56 -9.13 9.50
C PHE A 137 5.71 -10.01 10.75
N GLN A 138 6.11 -11.28 10.61
CA GLN A 138 6.45 -12.11 11.76
C GLN A 138 7.66 -11.54 12.49
N VAL A 139 8.67 -11.10 11.77
CA VAL A 139 9.85 -10.45 12.36
C VAL A 139 9.44 -9.14 13.05
N ILE A 140 8.58 -8.36 12.43
CA ILE A 140 8.10 -7.11 13.01
C ILE A 140 7.36 -7.38 14.32
N ASP A 141 6.46 -8.36 14.35
CA ASP A 141 5.72 -8.70 15.56
C ASP A 141 6.65 -9.18 16.66
N LEU A 142 7.67 -9.96 16.31
CA LEU A 142 8.65 -10.43 17.28
C LEU A 142 9.43 -9.27 17.87
N LEU A 143 9.86 -8.32 17.06
CA LEU A 143 10.59 -7.13 17.52
C LEU A 143 9.70 -6.22 18.37
N ASP A 144 8.44 -6.14 18.07
CA ASP A 144 7.50 -5.29 18.83
C ASP A 144 7.29 -5.81 20.26
N LYS A 145 7.43 -7.11 20.48
CA LYS A 145 7.26 -7.72 21.81
C LYS A 145 8.46 -7.47 22.72
N ASN A 146 9.55 -7.01 22.17
CA ASN A 146 10.75 -6.71 22.93
C ASN A 146 10.85 -5.20 23.16
#